data_fa404e1e02c6522b1f0ebe038055e53c
#
_entry.id   fa404e1e02c6522b1f0ebe038055e53c
#
_cell.length_a   1.000
_cell.length_b   1.000
_cell.length_c   1.000
_cell.angle_alpha   90.00
_cell.angle_beta   90.00
_cell.angle_gamma   90.00
#
_symmetry.space_group_name_H-M   'P 1'
#
loop_
_entity.id
_entity.type
_entity.pdbx_description
1 polymer ?
#
loop_
_entity_poly.entity_id
_entity_poly.type
_entity_poly.pdbx_seq_one_letter_code
_entity_poly.pdbx_strand_id
1 'polypeptide(L)'
;FHSLYRARLARGYWRDRPRPILINNWEATYFDFDEQKILQIVRTAKRLGIELFVLDDGWFGKREDDHSSLGDWYPNLEKLPDGIAGIAKKVAAEGMKFGLWFEPEMVNKDSNLYREHPDWILSTPGRHISHGRNQYILDFSRAEVVDAIYGQMEKILEDAPISYIKWDMNRCMSEVYSHTPSA
;
A
#
# COMPACT_ATOMS: atom_id res chain seq x y z
N PHE A 1 13.39 -21.16 14.57
CA PHE A 1 13.09 -19.96 13.74
C PHE A 1 12.57 -18.80 14.57
N HIS A 2 11.57 -18.99 15.47
CA HIS A 2 10.98 -17.89 16.27
C HIS A 2 12.03 -17.12 17.10
N SER A 3 12.97 -17.81 17.73
CA SER A 3 14.05 -17.16 18.49
C SER A 3 14.96 -16.32 17.60
N LEU A 4 15.27 -16.82 16.39
CA LEU A 4 16.05 -16.09 15.40
C LEU A 4 15.32 -14.82 14.92
N TYR A 5 14.02 -14.94 14.58
CA TYR A 5 13.21 -13.80 14.15
C TYR A 5 13.11 -12.75 15.26
N ARG A 6 12.82 -13.18 16.48
CA ARG A 6 12.74 -12.27 17.64
C ARG A 6 14.07 -11.58 17.97
N ALA A 7 15.18 -12.31 17.84
CA ALA A 7 16.50 -11.77 18.15
C ALA A 7 17.07 -10.85 17.04
N ARG A 8 16.76 -11.11 15.78
CA ARG A 8 17.42 -10.46 14.65
C ARG A 8 16.52 -9.60 13.75
N LEU A 9 15.25 -9.97 13.57
CA LEU A 9 14.35 -9.30 12.62
C LEU A 9 13.32 -8.41 13.31
N ALA A 10 12.69 -8.89 14.40
CA ALA A 10 11.74 -8.07 15.13
C ALA A 10 12.45 -6.95 15.89
N ARG A 11 12.00 -5.72 15.70
CA ARG A 11 12.60 -4.52 16.30
C ARG A 11 11.51 -3.60 16.86
N GLY A 12 11.95 -2.59 17.63
CA GLY A 12 11.08 -1.53 18.12
C GLY A 12 10.02 -2.01 19.11
N TYR A 13 8.97 -1.22 19.23
CA TYR A 13 7.89 -1.39 20.20
C TYR A 13 7.23 -2.79 20.15
N TRP A 14 7.08 -3.37 18.95
CA TRP A 14 6.36 -4.63 18.74
C TRP A 14 7.23 -5.89 18.92
N ARG A 15 8.52 -5.75 19.22
CA ARG A 15 9.41 -6.90 19.36
C ARG A 15 8.92 -7.91 20.40
N ASP A 16 8.54 -7.40 21.57
CA ASP A 16 8.23 -8.22 22.74
C ASP A 16 6.77 -8.06 23.21
N ARG A 17 5.90 -7.56 22.33
CA ARG A 17 4.47 -7.34 22.62
C ARG A 17 3.59 -8.14 21.67
N PRO A 18 2.40 -8.59 22.13
CA PRO A 18 1.41 -9.18 21.24
C PRO A 18 0.97 -8.16 20.18
N ARG A 19 0.69 -8.66 18.99
CA ARG A 19 0.15 -7.84 17.89
C ARG A 19 -1.33 -7.56 18.15
N PRO A 20 -1.85 -6.40 17.74
CA PRO A 20 -3.27 -6.12 17.85
C PRO A 20 -4.08 -7.08 17.00
N ILE A 21 -5.30 -7.38 17.45
CA ILE A 21 -6.27 -8.12 16.64
C ILE A 21 -6.71 -7.23 15.48
N LEU A 22 -6.45 -7.69 14.26
CA LEU A 22 -6.57 -6.91 13.03
C LEU A 22 -7.72 -7.42 12.17
N ILE A 23 -8.42 -6.50 11.52
CA ILE A 23 -9.31 -6.76 10.38
C ILE A 23 -8.97 -5.80 9.24
N ASN A 24 -9.11 -6.24 7.99
CA ASN A 24 -9.15 -5.36 6.83
C ASN A 24 -10.46 -5.52 6.05
N ASN A 25 -10.70 -4.62 5.10
CA ASN A 25 -11.95 -4.62 4.32
C ASN A 25 -11.89 -5.45 3.03
N TRP A 26 -10.75 -6.01 2.62
CA TRP A 26 -10.60 -6.55 1.26
C TRP A 26 -11.71 -7.51 0.88
N GLU A 27 -11.87 -8.61 1.59
CA GLU A 27 -12.89 -9.63 1.28
C GLU A 27 -14.35 -9.15 1.45
N ALA A 28 -14.55 -8.07 2.20
CA ALA A 28 -15.89 -7.52 2.42
C ALA A 28 -16.32 -6.53 1.33
N THR A 29 -15.38 -5.85 0.67
CA THR A 29 -15.72 -4.74 -0.23
C THR A 29 -15.00 -4.78 -1.56
N TYR A 30 -13.82 -5.41 -1.63
CA TYR A 30 -12.86 -5.21 -2.70
C TYR A 30 -12.69 -3.71 -2.99
N PHE A 31 -12.88 -3.26 -4.23
CA PHE A 31 -12.77 -1.84 -4.62
C PHE A 31 -14.04 -1.03 -4.36
N ASP A 32 -15.19 -1.69 -4.11
CA ASP A 32 -16.49 -1.04 -3.90
C ASP A 32 -16.64 -0.61 -2.43
N PHE A 33 -16.04 0.53 -2.08
CA PHE A 33 -16.22 1.15 -0.77
C PHE A 33 -16.18 2.67 -0.86
N ASP A 34 -16.81 3.27 0.14
CA ASP A 34 -16.71 4.67 0.51
C ASP A 34 -16.41 4.79 2.02
N GLU A 35 -16.24 6.00 2.48
CA GLU A 35 -15.99 6.28 3.90
C GLU A 35 -17.09 5.71 4.81
N GLN A 36 -18.37 5.79 4.41
CA GLN A 36 -19.49 5.33 5.25
C GLN A 36 -19.46 3.81 5.40
N LYS A 37 -19.23 3.08 4.32
CA LYS A 37 -19.11 1.62 4.33
C LYS A 37 -17.95 1.16 5.22
N ILE A 38 -16.80 1.84 5.13
CA ILE A 38 -15.64 1.57 5.99
C ILE A 38 -15.98 1.79 7.46
N LEU A 39 -16.62 2.91 7.81
CA LEU A 39 -16.99 3.20 9.19
C LEU A 39 -18.03 2.23 9.76
N GLN A 40 -18.93 1.67 8.95
CA GLN A 40 -19.83 0.59 9.39
C GLN A 40 -19.06 -0.67 9.79
N ILE A 41 -18.06 -1.07 8.98
CA ILE A 41 -17.17 -2.20 9.29
C ILE A 41 -16.41 -1.92 10.59
N VAL A 42 -15.81 -0.74 10.72
CA VAL A 42 -15.04 -0.32 11.90
C VAL A 42 -15.87 -0.40 13.18
N ARG A 43 -17.10 0.16 13.19
CA ARG A 43 -18.00 0.11 14.36
C ARG A 43 -18.38 -1.31 14.74
N THR A 44 -18.64 -2.15 13.74
CA THR A 44 -18.95 -3.56 13.98
C THR A 44 -17.75 -4.32 14.53
N ALA A 45 -16.59 -4.13 13.92
CA ALA A 45 -15.34 -4.73 14.37
C ALA A 45 -14.99 -4.33 15.81
N LYS A 46 -15.15 -3.04 16.15
CA LYS A 46 -14.91 -2.56 17.51
C LYS A 46 -15.77 -3.26 18.55
N ARG A 47 -17.05 -3.47 18.28
CA ARG A 47 -17.96 -4.20 19.18
C ARG A 47 -17.56 -5.65 19.39
N LEU A 48 -16.85 -6.24 18.43
CA LEU A 48 -16.33 -7.61 18.48
C LEU A 48 -14.93 -7.70 19.13
N GLY A 49 -14.38 -6.57 19.60
CA GLY A 49 -13.08 -6.55 20.27
C GLY A 49 -11.88 -6.46 19.32
N ILE A 50 -12.08 -6.12 18.04
CA ILE A 50 -10.99 -5.85 17.10
C ILE A 50 -10.30 -4.53 17.49
N GLU A 51 -8.99 -4.48 17.36
CA GLU A 51 -8.16 -3.40 17.87
C GLU A 51 -7.54 -2.52 16.76
N LEU A 52 -7.39 -3.07 15.56
CA LEU A 52 -6.75 -2.42 14.39
C LEU A 52 -7.60 -2.68 13.15
N PHE A 53 -7.95 -1.60 12.45
CA PHE A 53 -8.56 -1.66 11.11
C PHE A 53 -7.50 -1.28 10.07
N VAL A 54 -7.37 -2.09 9.02
CA VAL A 54 -6.49 -1.81 7.87
C VAL A 54 -7.32 -1.53 6.64
N LEU A 55 -7.19 -0.33 6.09
CA LEU A 55 -7.76 0.02 4.79
C LEU A 55 -6.89 -0.62 3.70
N ASP A 56 -7.49 -1.55 2.96
CA ASP A 56 -6.84 -2.34 1.92
C ASP A 56 -6.79 -1.60 0.56
N ASP A 57 -6.47 -2.28 -0.52
CA ASP A 57 -6.35 -1.75 -1.89
C ASP A 57 -7.59 -0.94 -2.32
N GLY A 58 -7.40 0.06 -3.19
CA GLY A 58 -8.50 0.85 -3.77
C GLY A 58 -8.71 2.25 -3.18
N TRP A 59 -7.87 2.70 -2.24
CA TRP A 59 -8.01 4.01 -1.58
C TRP A 59 -7.36 5.17 -2.37
N PHE A 60 -6.55 4.89 -3.40
CA PHE A 60 -5.67 5.85 -4.09
C PHE A 60 -6.01 6.01 -5.57
N GLY A 61 -5.63 7.14 -6.15
CA GLY A 61 -5.76 7.45 -7.58
C GLY A 61 -7.17 7.23 -8.10
N LYS A 62 -7.26 6.54 -9.24
CA LYS A 62 -8.53 6.08 -9.87
C LYS A 62 -8.69 4.56 -9.75
N ARG A 63 -8.28 4.00 -8.61
CA ARG A 63 -8.21 2.56 -8.36
C ARG A 63 -9.59 1.96 -8.09
N GLU A 64 -10.31 1.61 -9.18
CA GLU A 64 -11.61 0.93 -9.13
C GLU A 64 -11.53 -0.55 -9.51
N ASP A 65 -10.37 -1.00 -9.94
CA ASP A 65 -10.01 -2.36 -10.28
C ASP A 65 -8.47 -2.55 -10.19
N ASP A 66 -7.95 -3.71 -10.57
CA ASP A 66 -6.52 -4.01 -10.52
C ASP A 66 -5.74 -3.58 -11.79
N HIS A 67 -6.36 -2.81 -12.71
CA HIS A 67 -5.77 -2.43 -13.98
C HIS A 67 -5.11 -1.05 -13.96
N SER A 68 -5.40 -0.21 -12.97
CA SER A 68 -5.01 1.20 -12.96
C SER A 68 -4.44 1.69 -11.63
N SER A 69 -3.77 2.84 -11.69
CA SER A 69 -3.34 3.69 -10.57
C SER A 69 -2.27 3.13 -9.63
N LEU A 70 -1.86 1.88 -9.73
CA LEU A 70 -0.77 1.39 -8.90
C LEU A 70 0.51 2.19 -9.20
N GLY A 71 1.10 2.79 -8.15
CA GLY A 71 2.18 3.78 -8.25
C GLY A 71 1.74 5.22 -7.97
N ASP A 72 0.44 5.51 -8.01
CA ASP A 72 -0.15 6.83 -7.79
C ASP A 72 -0.65 6.95 -6.34
N TRP A 73 0.27 7.07 -5.38
CA TRP A 73 -0.04 7.04 -3.95
C TRP A 73 -0.58 8.39 -3.44
N TYR A 74 -1.78 8.76 -3.91
CA TYR A 74 -2.56 9.88 -3.39
C TYR A 74 -4.03 9.48 -3.22
N PRO A 75 -4.73 9.98 -2.18
CA PRO A 75 -6.06 9.49 -1.83
C PRO A 75 -7.10 9.79 -2.93
N ASN A 76 -8.01 8.83 -3.13
CA ASN A 76 -9.21 9.04 -3.92
C ASN A 76 -10.23 9.82 -3.08
N LEU A 77 -10.42 11.10 -3.39
CA LEU A 77 -11.30 11.99 -2.62
C LEU A 77 -12.80 11.77 -2.91
N GLU A 78 -13.16 11.01 -3.94
CA GLU A 78 -14.55 10.59 -4.17
C GLU A 78 -14.95 9.52 -3.14
N LYS A 79 -14.05 8.59 -2.85
CA LYS A 79 -14.26 7.56 -1.81
C LYS A 79 -14.04 8.10 -0.39
N LEU A 80 -13.04 8.94 -0.23
CA LEU A 80 -12.54 9.45 1.06
C LEU A 80 -12.46 10.98 1.00
N PRO A 81 -13.56 11.70 1.19
CA PRO A 81 -13.62 13.16 1.00
C PRO A 81 -12.60 13.96 1.82
N ASP A 82 -12.27 13.48 3.02
CA ASP A 82 -11.28 14.10 3.92
C ASP A 82 -9.89 13.42 3.81
N GLY A 83 -9.65 12.63 2.77
CA GLY A 83 -8.42 11.90 2.54
C GLY A 83 -8.10 10.84 3.62
N ILE A 84 -6.86 10.35 3.61
CA ILE A 84 -6.41 9.32 4.57
C ILE A 84 -6.39 9.87 6.00
N ALA A 85 -5.99 11.11 6.20
CA ALA A 85 -6.01 11.72 7.53
C ALA A 85 -7.42 11.80 8.13
N GLY A 86 -8.44 12.07 7.30
CA GLY A 86 -9.84 12.13 7.72
C GLY A 86 -10.35 10.78 8.20
N ILE A 87 -10.24 9.74 7.37
CA ILE A 87 -10.71 8.40 7.74
C ILE A 87 -9.91 7.82 8.93
N ALA A 88 -8.60 8.04 9.00
CA ALA A 88 -7.77 7.59 10.12
C ALA A 88 -8.21 8.22 11.45
N LYS A 89 -8.52 9.54 11.47
CA LYS A 89 -9.06 10.23 12.65
C LYS A 89 -10.42 9.67 13.06
N LYS A 90 -11.31 9.38 12.09
CA LYS A 90 -12.63 8.80 12.35
C LYS A 90 -12.52 7.38 12.94
N VAL A 91 -11.61 6.55 12.43
CA VAL A 91 -11.30 5.23 13.00
C VAL A 91 -10.74 5.34 14.43
N ALA A 92 -9.84 6.29 14.65
CA ALA A 92 -9.30 6.56 15.99
C ALA A 92 -10.38 7.03 16.97
N ALA A 93 -11.36 7.84 16.53
CA ALA A 93 -12.50 8.26 17.35
C ALA A 93 -13.40 7.08 17.78
N GLU A 94 -13.46 6.01 17.00
CA GLU A 94 -14.13 4.76 17.39
C GLU A 94 -13.27 3.91 18.36
N GLY A 95 -12.07 4.38 18.73
CA GLY A 95 -11.14 3.72 19.65
C GLY A 95 -10.39 2.55 19.03
N MET A 96 -10.13 2.58 17.74
CA MET A 96 -9.32 1.60 17.01
C MET A 96 -8.06 2.24 16.43
N LYS A 97 -7.01 1.45 16.25
CA LYS A 97 -5.84 1.85 15.48
C LYS A 97 -6.17 1.78 13.99
N PHE A 98 -5.43 2.56 13.19
CA PHE A 98 -5.57 2.58 11.74
C PHE A 98 -4.30 2.09 11.05
N GLY A 99 -4.46 1.28 10.02
CA GLY A 99 -3.42 0.81 9.13
C GLY A 99 -3.79 1.05 7.67
N LEU A 100 -2.79 1.04 6.81
CA LEU A 100 -2.94 1.32 5.38
C LEU A 100 -2.17 0.31 4.53
N TRP A 101 -2.77 -0.09 3.42
CA TRP A 101 -2.18 -0.97 2.42
C TRP A 101 -1.37 -0.19 1.40
N PHE A 102 -0.21 -0.76 1.01
CA PHE A 102 0.61 -0.32 -0.11
C PHE A 102 1.15 -1.53 -0.87
N GLU A 103 1.37 -1.36 -2.16
CA GLU A 103 2.14 -2.27 -3.03
C GLU A 103 3.19 -1.45 -3.80
N PRO A 104 4.20 -0.91 -3.11
CA PRO A 104 5.03 0.19 -3.61
C PRO A 104 6.07 -0.24 -4.65
N GLU A 105 6.36 -1.52 -4.78
CA GLU A 105 7.31 -2.06 -5.78
C GLU A 105 6.68 -2.25 -7.16
N MET A 106 5.34 -2.05 -7.27
CA MET A 106 4.58 -2.32 -8.49
C MET A 106 3.99 -1.04 -9.06
N VAL A 107 3.79 -1.04 -10.39
CA VAL A 107 3.17 0.06 -11.12
C VAL A 107 2.24 -0.48 -12.21
N ASN A 108 1.09 0.15 -12.40
CA ASN A 108 0.24 -0.14 -13.55
C ASN A 108 0.68 0.70 -14.76
N LYS A 109 0.50 0.16 -15.96
CA LYS A 109 0.67 0.92 -17.19
C LYS A 109 -0.26 2.13 -17.24
N ASP A 110 -1.48 1.98 -16.73
CA ASP A 110 -2.43 3.07 -16.54
C ASP A 110 -2.26 3.70 -15.15
N SER A 111 -1.16 4.43 -14.97
CA SER A 111 -0.87 5.29 -13.83
C SER A 111 -0.18 6.56 -14.30
N ASN A 112 -0.23 7.63 -13.52
CA ASN A 112 0.52 8.85 -13.78
C ASN A 112 2.00 8.59 -13.69
N LEU A 113 2.43 7.83 -12.66
CA LEU A 113 3.82 7.46 -12.48
C LEU A 113 4.42 6.78 -13.71
N TYR A 114 3.72 5.80 -14.30
CA TYR A 114 4.22 5.12 -15.49
C TYR A 114 4.25 6.03 -16.72
N ARG A 115 3.26 6.93 -16.87
CA ARG A 115 3.24 7.91 -17.99
C ARG A 115 4.40 8.90 -17.92
N GLU A 116 4.79 9.30 -16.72
CA GLU A 116 5.89 10.23 -16.47
C GLU A 116 7.26 9.54 -16.57
N HIS A 117 7.35 8.29 -16.11
CA HIS A 117 8.59 7.54 -15.99
C HIS A 117 8.47 6.09 -16.51
N PRO A 118 8.24 5.88 -17.83
CA PRO A 118 8.08 4.55 -18.39
C PRO A 118 9.37 3.71 -18.34
N ASP A 119 10.52 4.34 -18.14
CA ASP A 119 11.84 3.72 -17.99
C ASP A 119 12.17 3.25 -16.56
N TRP A 120 11.27 3.51 -15.60
CA TRP A 120 11.49 3.12 -14.20
C TRP A 120 11.13 1.66 -13.89
N ILE A 121 10.70 0.90 -14.88
CA ILE A 121 10.37 -0.52 -14.71
C ILE A 121 11.56 -1.42 -15.05
N LEU A 122 11.61 -2.58 -14.40
CA LEU A 122 12.51 -3.66 -14.82
C LEU A 122 12.01 -4.25 -16.15
N SER A 123 12.84 -4.20 -17.19
CA SER A 123 12.51 -4.76 -18.50
C SER A 123 13.74 -4.99 -19.36
N THR A 124 13.79 -6.10 -20.09
CA THR A 124 14.92 -6.42 -20.96
C THR A 124 14.75 -5.75 -22.34
N PRO A 125 15.73 -4.97 -22.83
CA PRO A 125 15.67 -4.32 -24.13
C PRO A 125 15.38 -5.32 -25.25
N GLY A 126 14.48 -4.96 -26.17
CA GLY A 126 14.12 -5.79 -27.32
C GLY A 126 13.28 -7.02 -27.00
N ARG A 127 12.89 -7.24 -25.75
CA ARG A 127 11.96 -8.31 -25.36
C ARG A 127 10.60 -7.75 -25.00
N HIS A 128 9.57 -8.59 -25.11
CA HIS A 128 8.25 -8.28 -24.59
C HIS A 128 8.33 -8.09 -23.07
N ILE A 129 7.80 -6.99 -22.58
CA ILE A 129 7.71 -6.74 -21.13
C ILE A 129 6.57 -7.58 -20.58
N SER A 130 6.88 -8.52 -19.70
CA SER A 130 5.84 -9.30 -19.05
C SER A 130 5.15 -8.51 -17.96
N HIS A 131 3.88 -8.77 -17.75
CA HIS A 131 3.13 -8.25 -16.63
C HIS A 131 2.29 -9.36 -16.00
N GLY A 132 2.20 -9.37 -14.68
CA GLY A 132 1.29 -10.21 -13.92
C GLY A 132 0.26 -9.31 -13.24
N ARG A 133 -1.02 -9.66 -13.28
CA ARG A 133 -2.10 -8.84 -12.71
C ARG A 133 -2.08 -7.36 -13.18
N ASN A 134 -1.76 -7.14 -14.45
CA ASN A 134 -1.62 -5.81 -15.06
C ASN A 134 -0.53 -4.92 -14.41
N GLN A 135 0.43 -5.50 -13.72
CA GLN A 135 1.49 -4.81 -12.99
C GLN A 135 2.84 -4.99 -13.65
N TYR A 136 3.66 -3.93 -13.65
CA TYR A 136 5.09 -3.96 -13.88
C TYR A 136 5.82 -3.79 -12.55
N ILE A 137 7.09 -4.16 -12.52
CA ILE A 137 7.95 -4.04 -11.34
C ILE A 137 8.80 -2.78 -11.49
N LEU A 138 8.79 -1.90 -10.50
CA LEU A 138 9.66 -0.74 -10.43
C LEU A 138 11.12 -1.17 -10.16
N ASP A 139 12.05 -0.45 -10.77
CA ASP A 139 13.48 -0.67 -10.59
C ASP A 139 14.01 -0.02 -9.31
N PHE A 140 13.84 -0.70 -8.19
CA PHE A 140 14.33 -0.24 -6.88
C PHE A 140 15.86 -0.34 -6.71
N SER A 141 16.62 -0.73 -7.74
CA SER A 141 18.06 -0.53 -7.75
C SER A 141 18.44 0.93 -8.02
N ARG A 142 17.51 1.74 -8.51
CA ARG A 142 17.67 3.18 -8.80
C ARG A 142 17.20 4.01 -7.60
N ALA A 143 18.10 4.84 -7.08
CA ALA A 143 17.80 5.68 -5.91
C ALA A 143 16.63 6.64 -6.16
N GLU A 144 16.56 7.25 -7.35
CA GLU A 144 15.49 8.17 -7.71
C GLU A 144 14.10 7.53 -7.72
N VAL A 145 14.01 6.24 -8.07
CA VAL A 145 12.74 5.49 -8.02
C VAL A 145 12.32 5.26 -6.57
N VAL A 146 13.27 4.82 -5.74
CA VAL A 146 13.03 4.62 -4.30
C VAL A 146 12.63 5.93 -3.63
N ASP A 147 13.35 7.01 -3.90
CA ASP A 147 13.09 8.33 -3.30
C ASP A 147 11.72 8.88 -3.69
N ALA A 148 11.31 8.71 -4.95
CA ALA A 148 10.01 9.15 -5.43
C ALA A 148 8.86 8.38 -4.77
N ILE A 149 8.95 7.05 -4.67
CA ILE A 149 7.93 6.22 -4.01
C ILE A 149 7.91 6.49 -2.51
N TYR A 150 9.09 6.56 -1.88
CA TYR A 150 9.20 6.88 -0.46
C TYR A 150 8.57 8.24 -0.13
N GLY A 151 8.86 9.27 -0.93
CA GLY A 151 8.31 10.62 -0.71
C GLY A 151 6.78 10.67 -0.83
N GLN A 152 6.16 9.88 -1.71
CA GLN A 152 4.69 9.77 -1.75
C GLN A 152 4.14 9.12 -0.47
N MET A 153 4.77 8.02 -0.02
CA MET A 153 4.37 7.30 1.19
C MET A 153 4.59 8.15 2.44
N GLU A 154 5.77 8.78 2.56
CA GLU A 154 6.13 9.64 3.71
C GLU A 154 5.11 10.75 3.92
N LYS A 155 4.71 11.45 2.87
CA LYS A 155 3.69 12.49 2.91
C LYS A 155 2.37 12.00 3.52
N ILE A 156 1.92 10.79 3.19
CA ILE A 156 0.70 10.22 3.75
C ILE A 156 0.90 9.82 5.22
N LEU A 157 2.07 9.26 5.55
CA LEU A 157 2.38 8.80 6.90
C LEU A 157 2.57 9.95 7.89
N GLU A 158 3.05 11.11 7.43
CA GLU A 158 3.16 12.31 8.23
C GLU A 158 1.81 12.97 8.51
N ASP A 159 0.90 12.96 7.53
CA ASP A 159 -0.41 13.61 7.62
C ASP A 159 -1.44 12.82 8.44
N ALA A 160 -1.28 11.51 8.58
CA ALA A 160 -2.28 10.62 9.15
C ALA A 160 -1.74 9.76 10.31
N PRO A 161 -2.53 9.50 11.36
CA PRO A 161 -2.14 8.63 12.49
C PRO A 161 -2.16 7.15 12.10
N ILE A 162 -1.27 6.74 11.20
CA ILE A 162 -1.10 5.37 10.73
C ILE A 162 -0.18 4.61 11.68
N SER A 163 -0.61 3.47 12.19
CA SER A 163 0.15 2.63 13.13
C SER A 163 0.55 1.28 12.57
N TYR A 164 0.14 0.99 11.33
CA TYR A 164 0.42 -0.28 10.65
C TYR A 164 0.46 -0.07 9.13
N ILE A 165 1.42 -0.69 8.47
CA ILE A 165 1.49 -0.76 7.01
C ILE A 165 1.32 -2.23 6.61
N LYS A 166 0.34 -2.51 5.75
CA LYS A 166 0.29 -3.75 4.98
C LYS A 166 1.07 -3.53 3.69
N TRP A 167 2.28 -4.06 3.65
CA TRP A 167 3.13 -4.03 2.45
C TRP A 167 2.88 -5.30 1.65
N ASP A 168 2.32 -5.16 0.47
CA ASP A 168 1.93 -6.28 -0.37
C ASP A 168 2.88 -6.43 -1.57
N MET A 169 2.85 -7.61 -2.19
CA MET A 169 3.57 -7.92 -3.41
C MET A 169 2.81 -9.04 -4.16
N ASN A 170 1.98 -8.66 -5.12
CA ASN A 170 1.05 -9.58 -5.79
C ASN A 170 1.56 -10.12 -7.13
N ARG A 171 2.76 -9.76 -7.52
CA ARG A 171 3.41 -10.24 -8.73
C ARG A 171 4.80 -10.80 -8.43
N CYS A 172 5.11 -11.96 -8.98
CA CYS A 172 6.48 -12.50 -8.96
C CYS A 172 7.39 -11.69 -9.89
N MET A 173 8.62 -11.47 -9.46
CA MET A 173 9.67 -10.85 -10.28
C MET A 173 10.13 -11.86 -11.33
N SER A 174 9.95 -11.54 -12.62
CA SER A 174 10.35 -12.38 -13.75
C SER A 174 11.46 -11.74 -14.59
N GLU A 175 11.51 -10.43 -14.68
CA GLU A 175 12.60 -9.66 -15.28
C GLU A 175 13.41 -8.98 -14.17
N VAL A 176 14.70 -8.91 -14.36
CA VAL A 176 15.65 -8.32 -13.41
C VAL A 176 16.65 -7.36 -14.08
N TYR A 177 16.38 -6.98 -15.32
CA TYR A 177 17.24 -6.05 -16.05
C TYR A 177 16.88 -4.60 -15.69
N SER A 178 17.86 -3.89 -15.15
CA SER A 178 17.79 -2.45 -14.92
C SER A 178 18.28 -1.67 -16.15
N HIS A 179 17.58 -0.59 -16.49
CA HIS A 179 18.00 0.34 -17.55
C HIS A 179 19.10 1.31 -17.07
N THR A 180 19.47 1.27 -15.81
CA THR A 180 20.61 2.08 -15.31
C THR A 180 21.90 1.53 -15.89
N PRO A 181 22.77 2.36 -16.50
CA PRO A 181 24.09 1.91 -16.89
C PRO A 181 24.82 1.34 -15.67
N SER A 182 25.41 0.15 -15.81
CA SER A 182 26.32 -0.36 -14.79
C SER A 182 27.47 0.62 -14.60
N ALA A 183 27.67 1.05 -13.36
CA ALA A 183 28.82 1.88 -12.99
C ALA A 183 30.12 1.11 -13.17
#